data_c87dea9f777fc6b5ce2d6d46bdabf3b9
#
_entry.id   c87dea9f777fc6b5ce2d6d46bdabf3b9
#
_cell.length_a   1.000
_cell.length_b   1.000
_cell.length_c   1.000
_cell.angle_alpha   90.00
_cell.angle_beta   90.00
_cell.angle_gamma   90.00
#
_symmetry.space_group_name_H-M   'P 1'
#
loop_
_entity.id
_entity.type
_entity.pdbx_description
1 polymer ?
#
loop_
_entity_poly.entity_id
_entity_poly.type
_entity_poly.pdbx_seq_one_letter_code
_entity_poly.pdbx_strand_id
1 'polypeptide(L)'
;MIGRDTALGSTVPVDVRLYGILDVGVCGDDGADLAEIAAEAVAGGCTLLQYREKSIENAREALARIRAIRAAITGTGVPLLVNDRCDLALAAEAEGVHLGQSDLHPAEARRILGSSAIIGLTLKSAAQADELYRLPVDYACIGGVFATTSKDNPDPPVGLDGFTRIAFRARLARGTGFPVGAIAGIDGSNAASIIAAGADGIALISALFSTEEVEARARDLRFRVDSALAARGAGR
;
A
#
# COMPACT_ATOMS: atom_id res chain seq x y z
N MET A 1 -4.38 36.18 -10.49
CA MET A 1 -4.22 35.65 -9.13
C MET A 1 -4.91 34.28 -9.11
N ILE A 2 -4.15 33.20 -9.28
CA ILE A 2 -4.70 31.84 -9.20
C ILE A 2 -4.50 31.42 -7.75
N GLY A 3 -5.59 31.30 -7.02
CA GLY A 3 -5.59 30.84 -5.64
C GLY A 3 -4.94 29.46 -5.57
N ARG A 4 -3.85 29.33 -4.82
CA ARG A 4 -3.23 28.07 -4.45
C ARG A 4 -4.06 27.42 -3.37
N ASP A 5 -5.06 26.64 -3.78
CA ASP A 5 -5.69 25.67 -2.89
C ASP A 5 -4.77 24.43 -2.85
N THR A 6 -3.80 24.47 -1.97
CA THR A 6 -2.91 23.34 -1.71
C THR A 6 -3.57 22.42 -0.68
N ALA A 7 -4.62 21.71 -1.08
CA ALA A 7 -5.06 20.55 -0.34
C ALA A 7 -3.93 19.50 -0.36
N LEU A 8 -3.36 19.22 0.81
CA LEU A 8 -2.18 18.35 0.99
C LEU A 8 -2.50 16.84 0.90
N GLY A 9 -3.58 16.44 0.22
CA GLY A 9 -3.95 15.02 0.07
C GLY A 9 -5.41 14.81 -0.34
N SER A 10 -5.79 13.55 -0.56
CA SER A 10 -7.17 13.13 -0.79
C SER A 10 -8.03 13.38 0.46
N THR A 11 -9.30 13.68 0.26
CA THR A 11 -10.29 13.81 1.37
C THR A 11 -10.77 12.45 1.88
N VAL A 12 -10.42 11.36 1.21
CA VAL A 12 -10.83 10.00 1.59
C VAL A 12 -9.79 9.40 2.53
N PRO A 13 -10.15 8.99 3.76
CA PRO A 13 -9.24 8.27 4.65
C PRO A 13 -8.81 6.95 4.01
N VAL A 14 -7.50 6.72 3.92
CA VAL A 14 -6.95 5.47 3.36
C VAL A 14 -6.89 4.40 4.44
N ASP A 15 -7.63 3.32 4.23
CA ASP A 15 -7.60 2.15 5.12
C ASP A 15 -6.47 1.18 4.70
N VAL A 16 -5.38 1.20 5.45
CA VAL A 16 -4.19 0.37 5.19
C VAL A 16 -4.17 -0.94 6.01
N ARG A 17 -5.26 -1.32 6.70
CA ARG A 17 -5.27 -2.46 7.62
C ARG A 17 -4.81 -3.75 6.94
N LEU A 18 -5.35 -4.09 5.79
CA LEU A 18 -4.87 -5.21 4.97
C LEU A 18 -4.68 -4.75 3.53
N TYR A 19 -3.44 -4.53 3.17
CA TYR A 19 -3.03 -4.01 1.89
C TYR A 19 -2.44 -5.13 1.03
N GLY A 20 -3.19 -5.60 0.04
CA GLY A 20 -2.75 -6.63 -0.92
C GLY A 20 -1.97 -6.01 -2.08
N ILE A 21 -0.78 -6.52 -2.35
CA ILE A 21 0.02 -6.13 -3.51
C ILE A 21 0.05 -7.30 -4.49
N LEU A 22 -0.76 -7.20 -5.56
CA LEU A 22 -0.82 -8.13 -6.68
C LEU A 22 0.44 -7.94 -7.54
N ASP A 23 1.48 -8.67 -7.18
CA ASP A 23 2.74 -8.68 -7.91
C ASP A 23 2.70 -9.72 -9.01
N VAL A 24 2.81 -9.29 -10.26
CA VAL A 24 2.74 -10.17 -11.45
C VAL A 24 3.77 -11.30 -11.39
N GLY A 25 4.94 -11.06 -10.81
CA GLY A 25 5.96 -12.09 -10.62
C GLY A 25 5.59 -13.18 -9.60
N VAL A 26 4.57 -12.94 -8.77
CA VAL A 26 4.07 -13.89 -7.76
C VAL A 26 2.70 -14.46 -8.15
N CYS A 27 1.82 -13.64 -8.68
CA CYS A 27 0.43 -14.01 -9.01
C CYS A 27 0.27 -14.55 -10.43
N GLY A 28 1.30 -14.44 -11.29
CA GLY A 28 1.17 -14.69 -12.73
C GLY A 28 0.70 -13.45 -13.50
N ASP A 29 0.69 -13.54 -14.81
CA ASP A 29 0.44 -12.42 -15.72
C ASP A 29 -0.88 -12.55 -16.50
N ASP A 30 -1.68 -13.58 -16.25
CA ASP A 30 -3.03 -13.68 -16.80
C ASP A 30 -3.97 -12.66 -16.13
N GLY A 31 -4.58 -11.82 -16.95
CA GLY A 31 -5.46 -10.76 -16.44
C GLY A 31 -6.76 -11.28 -15.83
N ALA A 32 -7.24 -12.45 -16.25
CA ALA A 32 -8.45 -13.06 -15.67
C ALA A 32 -8.15 -13.64 -14.30
N ASP A 33 -7.02 -14.34 -14.15
CA ASP A 33 -6.56 -14.89 -12.89
C ASP A 33 -6.28 -13.77 -11.86
N LEU A 34 -5.62 -12.69 -12.30
CA LEU A 34 -5.38 -11.51 -11.44
C LEU A 34 -6.68 -10.84 -10.98
N ALA A 35 -7.70 -10.81 -11.82
CA ALA A 35 -9.01 -10.25 -11.48
C ALA A 35 -9.74 -11.14 -10.44
N GLU A 36 -9.67 -12.46 -10.58
CA GLU A 36 -10.25 -13.42 -9.63
C GLU A 36 -9.54 -13.35 -8.28
N ILE A 37 -8.20 -13.41 -8.27
CA ILE A 37 -7.36 -13.28 -7.07
C ILE A 37 -7.64 -11.95 -6.34
N ALA A 38 -7.84 -10.85 -7.08
CA ALA A 38 -8.19 -9.56 -6.50
C ALA A 38 -9.57 -9.59 -5.83
N ALA A 39 -10.56 -10.19 -6.47
CA ALA A 39 -11.92 -10.34 -5.92
C ALA A 39 -11.91 -11.20 -4.64
N GLU A 40 -11.19 -12.32 -4.63
CA GLU A 40 -11.01 -13.16 -3.44
C GLU A 40 -10.32 -12.42 -2.30
N ALA A 41 -9.24 -11.67 -2.59
CA ALA A 41 -8.55 -10.88 -1.57
C ALA A 41 -9.47 -9.84 -0.92
N VAL A 42 -10.31 -9.18 -1.72
CA VAL A 42 -11.32 -8.22 -1.23
C VAL A 42 -12.41 -8.91 -0.44
N ALA A 43 -12.94 -10.04 -0.91
CA ALA A 43 -13.93 -10.84 -0.18
C ALA A 43 -13.40 -11.34 1.19
N GLY A 44 -12.10 -11.63 1.25
CA GLY A 44 -11.39 -11.98 2.49
C GLY A 44 -11.08 -10.79 3.41
N GLY A 45 -11.28 -9.55 2.96
CA GLY A 45 -11.15 -8.35 3.81
C GLY A 45 -9.96 -7.45 3.53
N CYS A 46 -9.32 -7.55 2.37
CA CYS A 46 -8.39 -6.52 1.92
C CYS A 46 -9.10 -5.16 1.85
N THR A 47 -8.41 -4.13 2.34
CA THR A 47 -8.92 -2.75 2.40
C THR A 47 -8.28 -1.83 1.39
N LEU A 48 -7.18 -2.28 0.78
CA LEU A 48 -6.44 -1.58 -0.26
C LEU A 48 -5.77 -2.62 -1.15
N LEU A 49 -5.78 -2.41 -2.47
CA LEU A 49 -5.06 -3.23 -3.43
C LEU A 49 -4.06 -2.39 -4.22
N GLN A 50 -3.00 -3.05 -4.69
CA GLN A 50 -2.03 -2.46 -5.62
C GLN A 50 -1.70 -3.46 -6.72
N TYR A 51 -1.81 -3.04 -7.97
CA TYR A 51 -1.19 -3.74 -9.09
C TYR A 51 0.29 -3.40 -9.14
N ARG A 52 1.14 -4.42 -9.19
CA ARG A 52 2.59 -4.26 -9.28
C ARG A 52 3.18 -5.16 -10.37
N GLU A 53 3.76 -4.53 -11.37
CA GLU A 53 4.57 -5.17 -12.42
C GLU A 53 5.88 -4.41 -12.53
N LYS A 54 7.01 -5.06 -12.17
CA LYS A 54 8.30 -4.36 -12.02
C LYS A 54 8.92 -3.99 -13.36
N SER A 55 8.72 -4.84 -14.37
CA SER A 55 9.28 -4.63 -15.71
C SER A 55 8.16 -4.71 -16.73
N ILE A 56 7.49 -3.57 -16.95
CA ILE A 56 6.39 -3.49 -17.94
C ILE A 56 7.01 -3.39 -19.34
N GLU A 57 7.00 -4.51 -20.05
CA GLU A 57 7.43 -4.57 -21.44
C GLU A 57 6.32 -4.11 -22.39
N ASN A 58 5.06 -4.40 -22.04
CA ASN A 58 3.89 -4.05 -22.82
C ASN A 58 2.86 -3.27 -22.00
N ALA A 59 2.86 -1.95 -22.15
CA ALA A 59 1.96 -1.07 -21.42
C ALA A 59 0.46 -1.30 -21.75
N ARG A 60 0.13 -1.83 -22.93
CA ARG A 60 -1.27 -2.15 -23.30
C ARG A 60 -1.78 -3.37 -22.53
N GLU A 61 -0.95 -4.39 -22.36
CA GLU A 61 -1.29 -5.58 -21.57
C GLU A 61 -1.39 -5.22 -20.09
N ALA A 62 -0.42 -4.48 -19.55
CA ALA A 62 -0.50 -3.98 -18.18
C ALA A 62 -1.79 -3.18 -17.93
N LEU A 63 -2.16 -2.29 -18.85
CA LEU A 63 -3.40 -1.53 -18.78
C LEU A 63 -4.64 -2.43 -18.80
N ALA A 64 -4.63 -3.48 -19.62
CA ALA A 64 -5.74 -4.44 -19.70
C ALA A 64 -5.89 -5.21 -18.37
N ARG A 65 -4.78 -5.68 -17.76
CA ARG A 65 -4.75 -6.32 -16.45
C ARG A 65 -5.30 -5.41 -15.35
N ILE A 66 -4.84 -4.16 -15.28
CA ILE A 66 -5.31 -3.19 -14.29
C ILE A 66 -6.82 -2.97 -14.42
N ARG A 67 -7.33 -2.83 -15.64
CA ARG A 67 -8.77 -2.66 -15.90
C ARG A 67 -9.58 -3.90 -15.52
N ALA A 68 -9.06 -5.11 -15.77
CA ALA A 68 -9.70 -6.35 -15.36
C ALA A 68 -9.82 -6.45 -13.84
N ILE A 69 -8.73 -6.19 -13.10
CA ILE A 69 -8.72 -6.14 -11.64
C ILE A 69 -9.73 -5.11 -11.13
N ARG A 70 -9.70 -3.88 -11.65
CA ARG A 70 -10.61 -2.82 -11.24
C ARG A 70 -12.07 -3.19 -11.47
N ALA A 71 -12.39 -3.80 -12.61
CA ALA A 71 -13.75 -4.26 -12.90
C ALA A 71 -14.22 -5.34 -11.90
N ALA A 72 -13.34 -6.28 -11.53
CA ALA A 72 -13.66 -7.36 -10.59
C ALA A 72 -13.98 -6.85 -9.17
N ILE A 73 -13.38 -5.74 -8.74
CA ILE A 73 -13.61 -5.17 -7.40
C ILE A 73 -14.57 -3.97 -7.40
N THR A 74 -15.19 -3.67 -8.55
CA THR A 74 -16.15 -2.55 -8.67
C THR A 74 -17.30 -2.71 -7.67
N GLY A 75 -17.66 -1.63 -6.98
CA GLY A 75 -18.75 -1.59 -6.00
C GLY A 75 -18.37 -2.08 -4.59
N THR A 76 -17.16 -2.58 -4.39
CA THR A 76 -16.69 -3.03 -3.06
C THR A 76 -16.23 -1.87 -2.16
N GLY A 77 -15.90 -0.73 -2.75
CA GLY A 77 -15.31 0.42 -2.06
C GLY A 77 -13.81 0.27 -1.76
N VAL A 78 -13.18 -0.84 -2.16
CA VAL A 78 -11.74 -1.05 -2.01
C VAL A 78 -11.00 -0.36 -3.15
N PRO A 79 -10.09 0.59 -2.87
CA PRO A 79 -9.35 1.28 -3.93
C PRO A 79 -8.24 0.38 -4.52
N LEU A 80 -8.03 0.54 -5.83
CA LEU A 80 -6.91 -0.04 -6.57
C LEU A 80 -5.86 1.04 -6.86
N LEU A 81 -4.64 0.79 -6.44
CA LEU A 81 -3.49 1.63 -6.77
C LEU A 81 -2.61 0.95 -7.83
N VAL A 82 -1.85 1.75 -8.57
CA VAL A 82 -0.82 1.24 -9.48
C VAL A 82 0.55 1.56 -8.91
N ASN A 83 1.47 0.59 -8.99
CA ASN A 83 2.84 0.80 -8.55
C ASN A 83 3.58 1.71 -9.54
N ASP A 84 4.20 2.80 -9.06
CA ASP A 84 5.10 3.74 -9.76
C ASP A 84 4.49 4.50 -10.97
N ARG A 85 3.59 3.91 -11.74
CA ARG A 85 3.15 4.34 -13.06
C ARG A 85 1.88 5.20 -13.02
N CYS A 86 2.05 6.53 -12.86
CA CYS A 86 0.94 7.50 -12.88
C CYS A 86 0.18 7.51 -14.21
N ASP A 87 0.84 7.27 -15.32
CA ASP A 87 0.22 7.21 -16.65
C ASP A 87 -0.74 6.03 -16.78
N LEU A 88 -0.36 4.85 -16.29
CA LEU A 88 -1.23 3.67 -16.27
C LEU A 88 -2.38 3.83 -15.27
N ALA A 89 -2.11 4.40 -14.09
CA ALA A 89 -3.16 4.70 -13.11
C ALA A 89 -4.23 5.61 -13.71
N LEU A 90 -3.82 6.69 -14.38
CA LEU A 90 -4.72 7.63 -15.04
C LEU A 90 -5.51 6.95 -16.19
N ALA A 91 -4.81 6.20 -17.06
CA ALA A 91 -5.43 5.54 -18.20
C ALA A 91 -6.40 4.42 -17.80
N ALA A 92 -6.18 3.75 -16.66
CA ALA A 92 -7.05 2.73 -16.10
C ALA A 92 -8.17 3.30 -15.23
N GLU A 93 -8.14 4.61 -14.93
CA GLU A 93 -8.99 5.26 -13.93
C GLU A 93 -8.86 4.60 -12.54
N ALA A 94 -7.67 4.11 -12.19
CA ALA A 94 -7.38 3.59 -10.87
C ALA A 94 -7.42 4.72 -9.82
N GLU A 95 -7.68 4.38 -8.56
CA GLU A 95 -7.86 5.36 -7.50
C GLU A 95 -6.57 6.08 -7.09
N GLY A 96 -5.40 5.62 -7.56
CA GLY A 96 -4.14 6.32 -7.33
C GLY A 96 -2.89 5.50 -7.58
N VAL A 97 -1.80 5.89 -6.90
CA VAL A 97 -0.48 5.26 -7.05
C VAL A 97 0.20 5.05 -5.71
N HIS A 98 1.12 4.08 -5.68
CA HIS A 98 2.09 3.93 -4.62
C HIS A 98 3.50 4.13 -5.18
N LEU A 99 4.28 5.00 -4.56
CA LEU A 99 5.59 5.45 -5.04
C LEU A 99 6.71 5.04 -4.07
N GLY A 100 7.87 4.71 -4.61
CA GLY A 100 9.11 4.61 -3.88
C GLY A 100 9.89 5.94 -3.90
N GLN A 101 11.09 5.92 -3.32
CA GLN A 101 11.92 7.14 -3.19
C GLN A 101 12.63 7.54 -4.50
N SER A 102 12.77 6.61 -5.44
CA SER A 102 13.38 6.83 -6.75
C SER A 102 12.38 7.03 -7.89
N ASP A 103 11.10 6.93 -7.59
CA ASP A 103 10.03 7.08 -8.56
C ASP A 103 9.65 8.56 -8.75
N LEU A 104 8.57 8.80 -9.49
CA LEU A 104 8.10 10.17 -9.71
C LEU A 104 7.81 10.86 -8.37
N HIS A 105 8.27 12.10 -8.22
CA HIS A 105 8.05 12.85 -6.99
C HIS A 105 6.55 13.01 -6.68
N PRO A 106 6.09 12.85 -5.42
CA PRO A 106 4.66 12.91 -5.07
C PRO A 106 3.94 14.18 -5.52
N ALA A 107 4.61 15.32 -5.55
CA ALA A 107 4.03 16.56 -6.05
C ALA A 107 3.71 16.51 -7.55
N GLU A 108 4.56 15.84 -8.35
CA GLU A 108 4.31 15.65 -9.78
C GLU A 108 3.21 14.62 -10.02
N ALA A 109 3.20 13.53 -9.23
CA ALA A 109 2.11 12.55 -9.26
C ALA A 109 0.76 13.20 -8.93
N ARG A 110 0.72 14.05 -7.92
CA ARG A 110 -0.49 14.82 -7.55
C ARG A 110 -0.92 15.76 -8.68
N ARG A 111 0.02 16.39 -9.36
CA ARG A 111 -0.27 17.27 -10.50
C ARG A 111 -0.88 16.51 -11.69
N ILE A 112 -0.42 15.28 -11.93
CA ILE A 112 -0.91 14.42 -13.02
C ILE A 112 -2.29 13.83 -12.68
N LEU A 113 -2.43 13.28 -11.48
CA LEU A 113 -3.60 12.49 -11.09
C LEU A 113 -4.75 13.33 -10.48
N GLY A 114 -4.47 14.57 -10.09
CA GLY A 114 -5.47 15.44 -9.47
C GLY A 114 -5.57 15.29 -7.95
N SER A 115 -6.41 16.12 -7.33
CA SER A 115 -6.53 16.23 -5.86
C SER A 115 -7.20 15.03 -5.20
N SER A 116 -8.06 14.31 -5.91
CA SER A 116 -8.82 13.16 -5.38
C SER A 116 -8.06 11.84 -5.41
N ALA A 117 -6.96 11.74 -6.16
CA ALA A 117 -6.19 10.51 -6.26
C ALA A 117 -5.52 10.15 -4.92
N ILE A 118 -5.39 8.88 -4.62
CA ILE A 118 -4.63 8.37 -3.48
C ILE A 118 -3.15 8.27 -3.86
N ILE A 119 -2.27 8.90 -3.09
CA ILE A 119 -0.82 8.80 -3.28
C ILE A 119 -0.17 8.23 -2.02
N GLY A 120 0.34 7.01 -2.15
CA GLY A 120 1.13 6.36 -1.11
C GLY A 120 2.63 6.56 -1.32
N LEU A 121 3.41 6.53 -0.24
CA LEU A 121 4.87 6.64 -0.31
C LEU A 121 5.56 5.61 0.58
N THR A 122 6.56 4.91 0.03
CA THR A 122 7.44 4.05 0.81
C THR A 122 8.49 4.88 1.55
N LEU A 123 8.65 4.65 2.85
CA LEU A 123 9.68 5.23 3.70
C LEU A 123 10.65 4.15 4.18
N LYS A 124 11.93 4.47 4.28
CA LYS A 124 12.98 3.59 4.82
C LYS A 124 13.78 4.24 5.95
N SER A 125 13.60 5.54 6.21
CA SER A 125 14.37 6.26 7.21
C SER A 125 13.55 7.35 7.91
N ALA A 126 14.00 7.75 9.10
CA ALA A 126 13.43 8.87 9.84
C ALA A 126 13.55 10.20 9.07
N ALA A 127 14.64 10.40 8.33
CA ALA A 127 14.82 11.60 7.51
C ALA A 127 13.76 11.69 6.40
N GLN A 128 13.42 10.58 5.75
CA GLN A 128 12.33 10.56 4.77
C GLN A 128 10.97 10.83 5.41
N ALA A 129 10.75 10.35 6.64
CA ALA A 129 9.52 10.63 7.36
C ALA A 129 9.38 12.11 7.74
N ASP A 130 10.49 12.77 8.08
CA ASP A 130 10.49 14.20 8.38
C ASP A 130 10.07 15.05 7.18
N GLU A 131 10.42 14.64 5.96
CA GLU A 131 10.08 15.37 4.74
C GLU A 131 8.56 15.32 4.39
N LEU A 132 7.79 14.41 5.02
CA LEU A 132 6.36 14.22 4.73
C LEU A 132 5.54 15.51 4.93
N TYR A 133 5.96 16.44 5.78
CA TYR A 133 5.21 17.68 6.04
C TYR A 133 4.95 18.52 4.78
N ARG A 134 5.80 18.39 3.75
CA ARG A 134 5.72 19.11 2.48
C ARG A 134 5.25 18.28 1.29
N LEU A 135 5.02 16.97 1.50
CA LEU A 135 4.65 16.06 0.41
C LEU A 135 3.13 15.83 0.37
N PRO A 136 2.49 15.92 -0.81
CA PRO A 136 1.05 15.71 -0.97
C PRO A 136 0.73 14.21 -1.05
N VAL A 137 1.02 13.46 0.01
CA VAL A 137 0.78 12.03 0.14
C VAL A 137 -0.34 11.75 1.14
N ASP A 138 -1.07 10.66 0.97
CA ASP A 138 -2.25 10.30 1.76
C ASP A 138 -1.94 9.25 2.82
N TYR A 139 -0.94 8.42 2.60
CA TYR A 139 -0.43 7.43 3.55
C TYR A 139 1.04 7.10 3.28
N ALA A 140 1.68 6.43 4.21
CA ALA A 140 3.02 5.89 4.02
C ALA A 140 3.08 4.40 4.37
N CYS A 141 3.97 3.65 3.68
CA CYS A 141 4.38 2.31 4.10
C CYS A 141 5.86 2.33 4.48
N ILE A 142 6.20 1.86 5.66
CA ILE A 142 7.59 1.70 6.07
C ILE A 142 8.09 0.37 5.50
N GLY A 143 9.08 0.47 4.59
CA GLY A 143 9.68 -0.65 3.90
C GLY A 143 10.86 -1.25 4.64
N GLY A 144 11.17 -2.54 4.30
CA GLY A 144 12.33 -3.22 4.88
C GLY A 144 12.19 -3.49 6.37
N VAL A 145 10.98 -3.77 6.89
CA VAL A 145 10.81 -4.03 8.33
C VAL A 145 11.55 -5.29 8.74
N PHE A 146 11.36 -6.38 7.99
CA PHE A 146 12.09 -7.63 8.17
C PHE A 146 12.79 -8.03 6.86
N ALA A 147 13.67 -9.03 6.92
CA ALA A 147 14.27 -9.61 5.72
C ALA A 147 13.19 -10.21 4.82
N THR A 148 13.33 -10.05 3.50
CA THR A 148 12.35 -10.53 2.52
C THR A 148 13.04 -10.96 1.24
N THR A 149 12.47 -11.95 0.56
CA THR A 149 12.85 -12.39 -0.78
C THR A 149 11.90 -11.91 -1.86
N SER A 150 10.75 -11.31 -1.50
CA SER A 150 9.73 -10.84 -2.45
C SER A 150 10.11 -9.55 -3.19
N LYS A 151 11.12 -8.85 -2.71
CA LYS A 151 11.69 -7.65 -3.35
C LYS A 151 13.20 -7.65 -3.17
N ASP A 152 13.92 -7.17 -4.18
CA ASP A 152 15.32 -6.79 -3.99
C ASP A 152 15.37 -5.61 -3.01
N ASN A 153 15.97 -5.83 -1.85
CA ASN A 153 16.11 -4.84 -0.79
C ASN A 153 17.54 -4.90 -0.23
N PRO A 154 18.48 -4.16 -0.83
CA PRO A 154 19.89 -4.22 -0.46
C PRO A 154 20.17 -3.65 0.94
N ASP A 155 19.26 -2.86 1.50
CA ASP A 155 19.42 -2.27 2.81
C ASP A 155 19.10 -3.28 3.92
N PRO A 156 19.82 -3.24 5.06
CA PRO A 156 19.49 -4.08 6.22
C PRO A 156 18.09 -3.75 6.75
N PRO A 157 17.37 -4.74 7.31
CA PRO A 157 16.05 -4.53 7.88
C PRO A 157 16.07 -3.47 8.98
N VAL A 158 15.05 -2.59 9.00
CA VAL A 158 14.93 -1.54 10.04
C VAL A 158 14.47 -2.10 11.40
N GLY A 159 13.86 -3.29 11.42
CA GLY A 159 13.32 -3.93 12.62
C GLY A 159 12.14 -3.19 13.23
N LEU A 160 11.62 -3.70 14.35
CA LEU A 160 10.50 -3.09 15.07
C LEU A 160 10.84 -1.71 15.63
N ASP A 161 12.03 -1.54 16.21
CA ASP A 161 12.49 -0.27 16.78
C ASP A 161 12.65 0.81 15.70
N GLY A 162 13.24 0.42 14.55
CA GLY A 162 13.35 1.31 13.40
C GLY A 162 11.98 1.71 12.86
N PHE A 163 11.08 0.74 12.75
CA PHE A 163 9.68 0.99 12.36
C PHE A 163 9.00 2.00 13.29
N THR A 164 9.04 1.74 14.62
CA THR A 164 8.42 2.63 15.63
C THR A 164 8.94 4.06 15.51
N ARG A 165 10.26 4.23 15.36
CA ARG A 165 10.89 5.55 15.22
C ARG A 165 10.43 6.25 13.94
N ILE A 166 10.40 5.56 12.80
CA ILE A 166 9.97 6.15 11.51
C ILE A 166 8.48 6.50 11.54
N ALA A 167 7.63 5.61 12.08
CA ALA A 167 6.19 5.84 12.21
C ALA A 167 5.87 7.03 13.12
N PHE A 168 6.59 7.17 14.24
CA PHE A 168 6.48 8.34 15.12
C PHE A 168 6.80 9.64 14.36
N ARG A 169 7.91 9.67 13.61
CA ARG A 169 8.32 10.85 12.83
C ARG A 169 7.31 11.19 11.73
N ALA A 170 6.78 10.18 11.04
CA ALA A 170 5.74 10.37 10.03
C ALA A 170 4.49 11.04 10.60
N ARG A 171 4.03 10.59 11.79
CA ARG A 171 2.88 11.19 12.47
C ARG A 171 3.19 12.56 13.06
N LEU A 172 4.41 12.81 13.46
CA LEU A 172 4.82 14.15 13.89
C LEU A 172 4.74 15.15 12.72
N ALA A 173 5.12 14.72 11.52
CA ALA A 173 5.11 15.56 10.33
C ALA A 173 3.69 15.78 9.74
N ARG A 174 2.75 14.79 9.89
CA ARG A 174 1.45 14.78 9.21
C ARG A 174 0.24 14.80 10.13
N GLY A 175 0.43 14.65 11.43
CA GLY A 175 -0.63 14.48 12.42
C GLY A 175 -0.86 13.02 12.82
N THR A 176 -1.44 12.81 13.99
CA THR A 176 -1.60 11.49 14.62
C THR A 176 -2.50 10.54 13.83
N GLY A 177 -3.41 11.05 13.02
CA GLY A 177 -4.30 10.27 12.15
C GLY A 177 -3.71 9.86 10.79
N PHE A 178 -2.45 10.23 10.50
CA PHE A 178 -1.82 9.87 9.24
C PHE A 178 -1.57 8.35 9.17
N PRO A 179 -2.12 7.64 8.15
CA PRO A 179 -2.01 6.19 8.07
C PRO A 179 -0.57 5.75 7.79
N VAL A 180 -0.07 4.80 8.58
CA VAL A 180 1.27 4.21 8.42
C VAL A 180 1.16 2.70 8.38
N GLY A 181 1.37 2.13 7.19
CA GLY A 181 1.49 0.68 6.98
C GLY A 181 2.93 0.18 7.13
N ALA A 182 3.07 -1.13 7.21
CA ALA A 182 4.36 -1.81 7.25
C ALA A 182 4.47 -2.81 6.08
N ILE A 183 5.66 -2.92 5.48
CA ILE A 183 5.93 -3.85 4.37
C ILE A 183 7.32 -4.46 4.46
N ALA A 184 7.47 -5.63 3.90
CA ALA A 184 8.62 -6.51 3.78
C ALA A 184 8.82 -7.47 4.96
N GLY A 185 8.81 -8.76 4.62
CA GLY A 185 9.01 -9.86 5.57
C GLY A 185 7.89 -10.01 6.59
N ILE A 186 6.69 -9.54 6.27
CA ILE A 186 5.52 -9.60 7.15
C ILE A 186 4.63 -10.77 6.73
N ASP A 187 4.13 -11.50 7.72
CA ASP A 187 3.18 -12.59 7.59
C ASP A 187 2.27 -12.70 8.83
N GLY A 188 1.45 -13.75 8.91
CA GLY A 188 0.54 -13.98 10.03
C GLY A 188 1.24 -14.18 11.39
N SER A 189 2.52 -14.59 11.40
CA SER A 189 3.26 -14.87 12.65
C SER A 189 3.78 -13.60 13.32
N ASN A 190 4.07 -12.54 12.53
CA ASN A 190 4.66 -11.30 13.03
C ASN A 190 3.74 -10.07 12.89
N ALA A 191 2.56 -10.21 12.25
CA ALA A 191 1.61 -9.12 12.07
C ALA A 191 1.24 -8.40 13.39
N ALA A 192 0.98 -9.17 14.46
CA ALA A 192 0.61 -8.58 15.75
C ALA A 192 1.74 -7.71 16.34
N SER A 193 2.99 -8.13 16.21
CA SER A 193 4.13 -7.38 16.75
C SER A 193 4.34 -6.05 16.02
N ILE A 194 4.12 -6.02 14.70
CA ILE A 194 4.26 -4.77 13.93
C ILE A 194 3.10 -3.81 14.20
N ILE A 195 1.88 -4.31 14.40
CA ILE A 195 0.74 -3.49 14.84
C ILE A 195 1.00 -2.92 16.24
N ALA A 196 1.54 -3.72 17.17
CA ALA A 196 1.93 -3.25 18.50
C ALA A 196 3.04 -2.19 18.44
N ALA A 197 3.97 -2.30 17.49
CA ALA A 197 5.01 -1.30 17.22
C ALA A 197 4.45 0.01 16.60
N GLY A 198 3.17 0.07 16.29
CA GLY A 198 2.49 1.29 15.85
C GLY A 198 2.03 1.32 14.39
N ALA A 199 2.09 0.21 13.65
CA ALA A 199 1.49 0.14 12.32
C ALA A 199 -0.04 0.22 12.38
N ASP A 200 -0.67 0.88 11.41
CA ASP A 200 -2.12 0.88 11.24
C ASP A 200 -2.58 -0.28 10.33
N GLY A 201 -1.63 -0.96 9.68
CA GLY A 201 -1.87 -2.11 8.84
C GLY A 201 -0.61 -2.70 8.24
N ILE A 202 -0.78 -3.73 7.44
CA ILE A 202 0.28 -4.50 6.81
C ILE A 202 0.07 -4.60 5.29
N ALA A 203 1.16 -4.45 4.53
CA ALA A 203 1.17 -4.63 3.08
C ALA A 203 1.89 -5.94 2.72
N LEU A 204 1.25 -6.78 1.93
CA LEU A 204 1.65 -8.15 1.69
C LEU A 204 1.69 -8.48 0.19
N ILE A 205 2.69 -9.26 -0.21
CA ILE A 205 2.79 -9.91 -1.52
C ILE A 205 2.61 -11.43 -1.30
N SER A 206 3.70 -12.17 -1.19
CA SER A 206 3.72 -13.63 -1.13
C SER A 206 2.94 -14.21 0.06
N ALA A 207 3.01 -13.58 1.23
CA ALA A 207 2.29 -14.06 2.42
C ALA A 207 0.75 -14.08 2.23
N LEU A 208 0.22 -13.30 1.29
CA LEU A 208 -1.19 -13.27 0.92
C LEU A 208 -1.46 -14.09 -0.34
N PHE A 209 -0.63 -13.97 -1.38
CA PHE A 209 -0.93 -14.44 -2.72
C PHE A 209 -0.22 -15.74 -3.15
N SER A 210 0.73 -16.28 -2.36
CA SER A 210 1.35 -17.58 -2.67
C SER A 210 0.49 -18.75 -2.13
N THR A 211 -0.79 -18.79 -2.48
CA THR A 211 -1.75 -19.83 -2.08
C THR A 211 -2.93 -19.84 -3.06
N GLU A 212 -3.58 -21.00 -3.20
CA GLU A 212 -4.84 -21.13 -3.94
C GLU A 212 -6.07 -20.70 -3.11
N GLU A 213 -5.90 -20.46 -1.80
CA GLU A 213 -6.99 -20.09 -0.88
C GLU A 213 -6.87 -18.61 -0.46
N VAL A 214 -6.83 -17.69 -1.42
CA VAL A 214 -6.56 -16.27 -1.19
C VAL A 214 -7.60 -15.63 -0.28
N GLU A 215 -8.90 -15.91 -0.46
CA GLU A 215 -9.96 -15.37 0.38
C GLU A 215 -9.81 -15.82 1.86
N ALA A 216 -9.58 -17.10 2.09
CA ALA A 216 -9.38 -17.63 3.44
C ALA A 216 -8.13 -17.05 4.11
N ARG A 217 -7.05 -16.91 3.34
CA ARG A 217 -5.79 -16.29 3.79
C ARG A 217 -5.99 -14.82 4.15
N ALA A 218 -6.67 -14.06 3.30
CA ALA A 218 -6.98 -12.65 3.56
C ALA A 218 -7.84 -12.50 4.84
N ARG A 219 -8.83 -13.37 5.02
CA ARG A 219 -9.70 -13.36 6.21
C ARG A 219 -8.93 -13.63 7.51
N ASP A 220 -8.00 -14.60 7.51
CA ASP A 220 -7.13 -14.87 8.67
C ASP A 220 -6.22 -13.68 8.99
N LEU A 221 -5.55 -13.14 7.98
CA LEU A 221 -4.66 -11.99 8.14
C LEU A 221 -5.42 -10.75 8.62
N ARG A 222 -6.60 -10.48 8.06
CA ARG A 222 -7.46 -9.38 8.48
C ARG A 222 -7.90 -9.54 9.94
N PHE A 223 -8.33 -10.72 10.35
CA PHE A 223 -8.69 -11.00 11.74
C PHE A 223 -7.52 -10.75 12.70
N ARG A 224 -6.31 -11.16 12.35
CA ARG A 224 -5.10 -10.91 13.16
C ARG A 224 -4.80 -9.43 13.29
N VAL A 225 -4.89 -8.68 12.20
CA VAL A 225 -4.68 -7.23 12.21
C VAL A 225 -5.71 -6.53 13.07
N ASP A 226 -7.01 -6.80 12.87
CA ASP A 226 -8.08 -6.17 13.64
C ASP A 226 -7.99 -6.51 15.14
N SER A 227 -7.66 -7.76 15.48
CA SER A 227 -7.45 -8.19 16.86
C SER A 227 -6.28 -7.44 17.52
N ALA A 228 -5.16 -7.29 16.80
CA ALA A 228 -4.00 -6.57 17.31
C ALA A 228 -4.27 -5.07 17.46
N LEU A 229 -5.02 -4.46 16.52
CA LEU A 229 -5.44 -3.06 16.62
C LEU A 229 -6.36 -2.82 17.81
N ALA A 230 -7.33 -3.72 18.06
CA ALA A 230 -8.22 -3.66 19.21
C ALA A 230 -7.44 -3.77 20.53
N ALA A 231 -6.49 -4.69 20.64
CA ALA A 231 -5.63 -4.84 21.80
C ALA A 231 -4.78 -3.60 22.06
N ARG A 232 -4.23 -2.99 21.01
CA ARG A 232 -3.48 -1.72 21.11
C ARG A 232 -4.35 -0.56 21.56
N GLY A 233 -5.60 -0.50 21.11
CA GLY A 233 -6.57 0.54 21.51
C GLY A 233 -7.01 0.44 22.97
N ALA A 234 -7.15 -0.77 23.50
CA ALA A 234 -7.54 -1.03 24.88
C ALA A 234 -6.42 -0.74 25.92
N GLY A 235 -5.15 -0.67 25.46
CA GLY A 235 -4.00 -0.37 26.33
C GLY A 235 -3.63 1.12 26.42
N ARG A 236 -4.41 2.01 25.81
CA ARG A 236 -4.25 3.47 25.84
C ARG A 236 -5.37 4.10 26.65
#